data_e663e1c4341715c0d5ae23baa7c416d8
#
_entry.id   e663e1c4341715c0d5ae23baa7c416d8
#
_cell.length_a   1.000
_cell.length_b   1.000
_cell.length_c   1.000
_cell.angle_alpha   90.00
_cell.angle_beta   90.00
_cell.angle_gamma   90.00
#
_symmetry.space_group_name_H-M   'P 1'
#
loop_
_entity.id
_entity.type
_entity.pdbx_description
1 polymer ?
#
loop_
_entity_poly.entity_id
_entity_poly.type
_entity_poly.pdbx_seq_one_letter_code
_entity_poly.pdbx_strand_id
1 'polypeptide(L)'
;MGSSCWRRSAVGFAVLVALLPLDAGAQGRVRPTLVAGSYFPLRVGNAWTFQRITPGGSAEWTAEVTDKQAPPRVFPYFLLSGYFAGAAHPVRSDPFGTVTERSSGYRDFLWYLLGAPVGTTWAIQLPPSPLANPLPDCVSGAKLTLAAREESLQVPAGEFEHVVRVDWVSPCVDAGIVSEWFAPGVGLIRRDEESIAGVVSSVLLHAELGDGVLPRAGYVTTLSLESSAYVNSLMPPSGPSGVPTLAGTLAVASRADESIALAFTGCRSVSISVLNEAGETVLSARGDDGGCCTCRTPVEWDFGHGPLVIPFHFKLTTAKGEPLADGRYAVSATLDTRDAEPLRPAARATIDVSSTH
;
A
#
# COMPACT_ATOMS: atom_id res chain seq x y z
N MET A 1 -38.79 40.44 9.68
CA MET A 1 -38.25 39.99 10.97
C MET A 1 -36.74 39.87 10.80
N GLY A 2 -36.02 40.89 11.26
CA GLY A 2 -34.61 41.06 11.02
C GLY A 2 -33.76 40.51 12.16
N SER A 3 -32.75 39.74 11.83
CA SER A 3 -31.72 39.27 12.76
C SER A 3 -30.52 40.18 12.64
N SER A 4 -30.28 40.97 13.66
CA SER A 4 -29.15 41.88 13.78
C SER A 4 -27.86 41.10 14.16
N CYS A 5 -26.87 41.22 13.31
CA CYS A 5 -25.50 40.71 13.55
C CYS A 5 -24.72 41.73 14.39
N TRP A 6 -24.32 41.38 15.59
CA TRP A 6 -23.50 42.22 16.49
C TRP A 6 -22.04 42.20 16.04
N ARG A 7 -21.55 43.37 15.60
CA ARG A 7 -20.09 43.61 15.43
C ARG A 7 -19.50 43.92 16.81
N ARG A 8 -18.55 43.13 17.27
CA ARG A 8 -17.63 43.48 18.35
C ARG A 8 -16.34 44.01 17.76
N SER A 9 -16.08 45.30 17.99
CA SER A 9 -14.80 45.93 17.70
C SER A 9 -13.78 45.53 18.80
N ALA A 10 -12.69 44.89 18.40
CA ALA A 10 -11.55 44.66 19.27
C ALA A 10 -10.50 45.73 19.01
N VAL A 11 -10.15 46.46 20.07
CA VAL A 11 -9.08 47.44 20.10
C VAL A 11 -7.75 46.69 20.21
N GLY A 12 -6.92 46.82 19.18
CA GLY A 12 -5.59 46.21 19.16
C GLY A 12 -4.56 47.03 19.93
N PHE A 13 -3.91 46.40 20.89
CA PHE A 13 -2.65 46.89 21.50
C PHE A 13 -1.48 46.34 20.65
N ALA A 14 -0.76 47.25 20.01
CA ALA A 14 0.47 46.90 19.31
C ALA A 14 1.63 46.86 20.34
N VAL A 15 2.13 45.66 20.61
CA VAL A 15 3.39 45.45 21.34
C VAL A 15 4.51 45.28 20.30
N LEU A 16 5.40 46.27 20.27
CA LEU A 16 6.60 46.27 19.42
C LEU A 16 7.63 45.31 20.06
N VAL A 17 7.77 44.09 19.57
CA VAL A 17 8.84 43.18 19.98
C VAL A 17 9.99 43.32 18.97
N ALA A 18 11.12 43.82 19.44
CA ALA A 18 12.37 43.88 18.67
C ALA A 18 12.89 42.46 18.47
N LEU A 19 12.83 41.97 17.23
CA LEU A 19 13.44 40.72 16.83
C LEU A 19 14.95 40.93 16.62
N LEU A 20 15.75 40.42 17.55
CA LEU A 20 17.18 40.16 17.28
C LEU A 20 17.31 39.01 16.29
N PRO A 21 18.17 39.08 15.29
CA PRO A 21 18.44 37.94 14.43
C PRO A 21 19.15 36.86 15.23
N LEU A 22 18.47 35.77 15.54
CA LEU A 22 19.09 34.51 15.92
C LEU A 22 19.76 33.94 14.69
N ASP A 23 21.09 33.97 14.64
CA ASP A 23 21.87 33.18 13.71
C ASP A 23 21.44 31.71 13.85
N ALA A 24 20.61 31.26 12.95
CA ALA A 24 20.29 29.85 12.74
C ALA A 24 21.57 29.18 12.24
N GLY A 25 22.41 28.72 13.17
CA GLY A 25 23.55 27.87 12.88
C GLY A 25 23.04 26.74 11.97
N ALA A 26 23.65 26.67 10.79
CA ALA A 26 23.43 25.60 9.83
C ALA A 26 23.75 24.27 10.55
N GLN A 27 22.74 23.65 11.16
CA GLN A 27 22.81 22.27 11.58
C GLN A 27 22.95 21.48 10.29
N GLY A 28 24.18 21.07 9.99
CA GLY A 28 24.47 20.17 8.89
C GLY A 28 23.57 18.97 9.02
N ARG A 29 22.56 18.86 8.15
CA ARG A 29 21.77 17.64 8.03
C ARG A 29 22.76 16.53 7.74
N VAL A 30 23.01 15.68 8.74
CA VAL A 30 23.71 14.42 8.55
C VAL A 30 22.82 13.64 7.57
N ARG A 31 23.22 13.63 6.28
CA ARG A 31 22.55 12.79 5.29
C ARG A 31 22.73 11.36 5.77
N PRO A 32 21.65 10.60 6.01
CA PRO A 32 21.79 9.20 6.36
C PRO A 32 22.57 8.52 5.23
N THR A 33 23.62 7.80 5.58
CA THR A 33 24.38 7.01 4.62
C THR A 33 23.42 5.94 4.09
N LEU A 34 23.02 6.05 2.82
CA LEU A 34 22.14 5.08 2.18
C LEU A 34 22.86 3.74 2.11
N VAL A 35 22.35 2.75 2.81
CA VAL A 35 22.85 1.38 2.77
C VAL A 35 22.30 0.73 1.50
N ALA A 36 23.16 0.24 0.62
CA ALA A 36 22.76 -0.35 -0.66
C ALA A 36 21.73 -1.50 -0.51
N GLY A 37 21.79 -2.27 0.59
CA GLY A 37 20.81 -3.29 0.90
C GLY A 37 19.39 -2.77 1.18
N SER A 38 19.22 -1.46 1.40
CA SER A 38 17.89 -0.86 1.58
C SER A 38 17.04 -0.80 0.31
N TYR A 39 17.65 -0.96 -0.88
CA TYR A 39 16.92 -0.97 -2.15
C TYR A 39 16.09 -2.24 -2.40
N PHE A 40 16.24 -3.25 -1.57
CA PHE A 40 15.45 -4.49 -1.66
C PHE A 40 15.09 -4.97 -0.24
N PRO A 41 14.15 -4.29 0.45
CA PRO A 41 13.83 -4.55 1.85
C PRO A 41 13.02 -5.84 2.00
N LEU A 42 13.62 -6.88 2.58
CA LEU A 42 12.99 -8.17 2.82
C LEU A 42 12.67 -8.34 4.31
N ARG A 43 11.38 -8.28 4.63
CA ARG A 43 10.83 -8.58 5.97
C ARG A 43 9.48 -9.27 5.80
N VAL A 44 9.19 -10.30 6.58
CA VAL A 44 7.88 -10.97 6.54
C VAL A 44 6.76 -9.96 6.80
N GLY A 45 5.74 -9.98 5.96
CA GLY A 45 4.63 -9.04 5.95
C GLY A 45 4.88 -7.78 5.09
N ASN A 46 6.09 -7.60 4.51
CA ASN A 46 6.24 -6.57 3.48
C ASN A 46 5.45 -6.96 2.24
N ALA A 47 4.66 -6.01 1.74
CA ALA A 47 3.84 -6.19 0.54
C ALA A 47 3.87 -4.93 -0.33
N TRP A 48 3.81 -5.12 -1.64
CA TRP A 48 3.79 -4.05 -2.65
C TRP A 48 2.67 -4.31 -3.63
N THR A 49 1.77 -3.36 -3.79
CA THR A 49 0.70 -3.39 -4.80
C THR A 49 1.03 -2.42 -5.93
N PHE A 50 1.01 -2.92 -7.14
CA PHE A 50 1.32 -2.19 -8.35
C PHE A 50 0.10 -2.09 -9.25
N GLN A 51 -0.05 -0.95 -9.93
CA GLN A 51 -0.97 -0.77 -11.03
C GLN A 51 -0.24 -1.01 -12.34
N ARG A 52 -0.68 -2.00 -13.09
CA ARG A 52 -0.21 -2.26 -14.45
C ARG A 52 -1.11 -1.51 -15.43
N ILE A 53 -0.54 -0.58 -16.18
CA ILE A 53 -1.25 0.29 -17.13
C ILE A 53 -1.03 -0.27 -18.53
N THR A 54 -2.11 -0.67 -19.19
CA THR A 54 -2.11 -1.20 -20.56
C THR A 54 -3.03 -0.38 -21.46
N PRO A 55 -2.91 -0.45 -22.79
CA PRO A 55 -3.85 0.20 -23.70
C PRO A 55 -5.31 -0.24 -23.55
N GLY A 56 -5.53 -1.46 -22.99
CA GLY A 56 -6.87 -2.03 -22.76
C GLY A 56 -7.44 -1.78 -21.36
N GLY A 57 -6.75 -1.07 -20.49
CA GLY A 57 -7.17 -0.80 -19.12
C GLY A 57 -6.06 -0.95 -18.09
N SER A 58 -6.42 -0.99 -16.82
CA SER A 58 -5.48 -1.22 -15.73
C SER A 58 -5.81 -2.50 -14.96
N ALA A 59 -4.77 -3.16 -14.47
CA ALA A 59 -4.87 -4.32 -13.59
C ALA A 59 -3.91 -4.13 -12.42
N GLU A 60 -4.22 -4.71 -11.27
CA GLU A 60 -3.34 -4.70 -10.11
C GLU A 60 -2.65 -6.05 -9.95
N TRP A 61 -1.42 -6.01 -9.41
CA TRP A 61 -0.71 -7.18 -8.96
C TRP A 61 0.05 -6.88 -7.68
N THR A 62 0.32 -7.91 -6.87
CA THR A 62 0.95 -7.76 -5.57
C THR A 62 2.17 -8.66 -5.47
N ALA A 63 3.27 -8.10 -4.95
CA ALA A 63 4.42 -8.86 -4.46
C ALA A 63 4.41 -8.84 -2.94
N GLU A 64 4.70 -9.97 -2.29
CA GLU A 64 4.63 -10.09 -0.83
C GLU A 64 5.72 -11.02 -0.29
N VAL A 65 6.29 -10.65 0.87
CA VAL A 65 7.18 -11.51 1.64
C VAL A 65 6.36 -12.31 2.65
N THR A 66 6.10 -13.57 2.33
CA THR A 66 5.16 -14.42 3.07
C THR A 66 5.80 -15.19 4.24
N ASP A 67 7.08 -15.51 4.16
CA ASP A 67 7.77 -16.32 5.16
C ASP A 67 9.28 -16.06 5.21
N LYS A 68 9.93 -16.58 6.25
CA LYS A 68 11.37 -16.49 6.48
C LYS A 68 11.97 -17.87 6.71
N GLN A 69 12.87 -18.27 5.86
CA GLN A 69 13.65 -19.49 6.01
C GLN A 69 15.02 -19.15 6.59
N ALA A 70 15.29 -19.60 7.81
CA ALA A 70 16.57 -19.40 8.51
C ALA A 70 17.28 -20.75 8.71
N PRO A 71 18.08 -21.22 7.75
CA PRO A 71 18.93 -22.37 7.97
C PRO A 71 19.96 -22.05 9.06
N PRO A 72 20.38 -23.05 9.87
CA PRO A 72 21.38 -22.83 10.91
C PRO A 72 22.67 -22.23 10.33
N ARG A 73 23.17 -21.15 10.96
CA ARG A 73 24.45 -20.48 10.63
C ARG A 73 24.55 -19.78 9.28
N VAL A 74 23.42 -19.47 8.62
CA VAL A 74 23.38 -18.75 7.33
C VAL A 74 22.42 -17.58 7.42
N PHE A 75 22.67 -16.50 6.66
CA PHE A 75 21.72 -15.39 6.53
C PHE A 75 20.36 -15.91 6.04
N PRO A 76 19.25 -15.42 6.60
CA PRO A 76 17.94 -15.90 6.25
C PRO A 76 17.58 -15.58 4.79
N TYR A 77 16.80 -16.48 4.19
CA TYR A 77 16.07 -16.23 2.95
C TYR A 77 14.62 -15.93 3.29
N PHE A 78 14.01 -15.10 2.47
CA PHE A 78 12.62 -14.70 2.58
C PHE A 78 11.86 -15.21 1.37
N LEU A 79 10.67 -15.78 1.59
CA LEU A 79 9.81 -16.23 0.49
C LEU A 79 9.09 -15.01 -0.10
N LEU A 80 9.46 -14.63 -1.31
CA LEU A 80 8.87 -13.53 -2.06
C LEU A 80 7.94 -14.10 -3.14
N SER A 81 6.66 -13.83 -2.99
CA SER A 81 5.60 -14.22 -3.93
C SER A 81 5.25 -13.07 -4.86
N GLY A 82 4.79 -13.36 -6.08
CA GLY A 82 4.23 -12.39 -7.01
C GLY A 82 5.21 -11.44 -7.68
N TYR A 83 6.51 -11.52 -7.40
CA TYR A 83 7.52 -10.63 -7.99
C TYR A 83 7.87 -11.01 -9.43
N PHE A 84 8.13 -12.29 -9.67
CA PHE A 84 8.18 -12.91 -10.99
C PHE A 84 7.07 -13.96 -11.08
N ALA A 85 6.75 -14.38 -12.30
CA ALA A 85 5.74 -15.42 -12.52
C ALA A 85 6.17 -16.76 -11.89
N GLY A 86 5.23 -17.48 -11.31
CA GLY A 86 5.45 -18.81 -10.75
C GLY A 86 5.28 -18.89 -9.23
N ALA A 87 6.02 -19.80 -8.61
CA ALA A 87 5.99 -20.03 -7.18
C ALA A 87 6.74 -18.93 -6.41
N ALA A 88 6.59 -18.92 -5.08
CA ALA A 88 7.37 -18.04 -4.22
C ALA A 88 8.87 -18.34 -4.30
N HIS A 89 9.67 -17.29 -4.38
CA HIS A 89 11.12 -17.33 -4.53
C HIS A 89 11.82 -17.14 -3.18
N PRO A 90 12.70 -18.05 -2.75
CA PRO A 90 13.52 -17.85 -1.55
C PRO A 90 14.66 -16.87 -1.85
N VAL A 91 14.48 -15.61 -1.50
CA VAL A 91 15.36 -14.48 -1.83
C VAL A 91 16.05 -13.94 -0.58
N ARG A 92 17.26 -13.46 -0.73
CA ARG A 92 17.96 -12.64 0.27
C ARG A 92 18.57 -11.40 -0.38
N SER A 93 18.73 -10.35 0.42
CA SER A 93 19.50 -9.15 0.08
C SER A 93 20.61 -8.97 1.12
N ASP A 94 21.83 -8.65 0.67
CA ASP A 94 22.93 -8.33 1.55
C ASP A 94 23.05 -6.80 1.78
N PRO A 95 23.86 -6.33 2.74
CA PRO A 95 24.06 -4.90 2.99
C PRO A 95 24.68 -4.14 1.80
N PHE A 96 25.28 -4.84 0.84
CA PHE A 96 25.88 -4.25 -0.36
C PHE A 96 24.90 -4.16 -1.52
N GLY A 97 23.64 -4.59 -1.33
CA GLY A 97 22.60 -4.55 -2.37
C GLY A 97 22.68 -5.69 -3.38
N THR A 98 23.39 -6.78 -3.04
CA THR A 98 23.35 -8.01 -3.82
C THR A 98 22.10 -8.78 -3.46
N VAL A 99 21.26 -9.06 -4.45
CA VAL A 99 20.03 -9.85 -4.29
C VAL A 99 20.21 -11.19 -4.95
N THR A 100 19.99 -12.29 -4.21
CA THR A 100 20.14 -13.66 -4.71
C THR A 100 18.94 -14.52 -4.34
N GLU A 101 18.62 -15.48 -5.22
CA GLU A 101 17.64 -16.53 -4.98
C GLU A 101 18.33 -17.87 -4.70
N ARG A 102 17.79 -18.67 -3.79
CA ARG A 102 18.31 -20.02 -3.49
C ARG A 102 17.51 -21.08 -4.24
N SER A 103 18.20 -21.97 -4.92
CA SER A 103 17.61 -23.20 -5.45
C SER A 103 17.45 -24.29 -4.38
N SER A 104 16.64 -25.31 -4.69
CA SER A 104 16.51 -26.51 -3.87
C SER A 104 17.84 -27.26 -3.64
N GLY A 105 18.84 -27.07 -4.51
CA GLY A 105 20.20 -27.61 -4.40
C GLY A 105 21.16 -26.72 -3.61
N TYR A 106 20.67 -25.75 -2.85
CA TYR A 106 21.48 -24.78 -2.08
C TYR A 106 22.45 -23.93 -2.88
N ARG A 107 22.20 -23.76 -4.18
CA ARG A 107 22.95 -22.81 -5.02
C ARG A 107 22.25 -21.47 -5.02
N ASP A 108 23.03 -20.39 -4.97
CA ASP A 108 22.52 -19.03 -5.06
C ASP A 108 22.61 -18.56 -6.54
N PHE A 109 21.52 -17.96 -6.99
CA PHE A 109 21.35 -17.39 -8.31
C PHE A 109 21.22 -15.87 -8.18
N LEU A 110 22.03 -15.15 -8.94
CA LEU A 110 22.08 -13.70 -8.88
C LEU A 110 20.85 -13.08 -9.54
N TRP A 111 20.18 -12.18 -8.81
CA TRP A 111 19.12 -11.34 -9.33
C TRP A 111 19.64 -9.93 -9.62
N TYR A 112 20.10 -9.22 -8.56
CA TYR A 112 20.48 -7.81 -8.66
C TYR A 112 21.79 -7.49 -7.98
N LEU A 113 22.47 -6.43 -8.50
CA LEU A 113 23.64 -5.76 -7.94
C LEU A 113 23.31 -4.29 -7.68
N LEU A 114 22.32 -3.99 -6.80
CA LEU A 114 21.80 -2.63 -6.59
C LEU A 114 22.80 -1.69 -5.93
N GLY A 115 23.86 -2.22 -5.31
CA GLY A 115 24.96 -1.44 -4.73
C GLY A 115 26.13 -1.17 -5.68
N ALA A 116 26.14 -1.78 -6.87
CA ALA A 116 27.26 -1.66 -7.81
C ALA A 116 27.36 -0.24 -8.41
N PRO A 117 28.52 0.17 -8.96
CA PRO A 117 28.65 1.42 -9.72
C PRO A 117 27.75 1.46 -10.95
N VAL A 118 27.34 2.67 -11.36
CA VAL A 118 26.64 2.90 -12.65
C VAL A 118 27.48 2.37 -13.81
N GLY A 119 26.84 1.71 -14.77
CA GLY A 119 27.46 1.02 -15.90
C GLY A 119 27.83 -0.44 -15.62
N THR A 120 27.73 -0.93 -14.37
CA THR A 120 27.95 -2.34 -14.06
C THR A 120 26.89 -3.20 -14.75
N THR A 121 27.33 -4.28 -15.40
CA THR A 121 26.45 -5.23 -16.10
C THR A 121 26.59 -6.64 -15.53
N TRP A 122 25.47 -7.36 -15.47
CA TRP A 122 25.42 -8.77 -15.06
C TRP A 122 24.29 -9.50 -15.79
N ALA A 123 24.23 -10.81 -15.68
CA ALA A 123 23.10 -11.60 -16.14
C ALA A 123 22.29 -12.05 -14.94
N ILE A 124 20.96 -11.83 -14.98
CA ILE A 124 20.05 -12.42 -13.99
C ILE A 124 19.95 -13.92 -14.24
N GLN A 125 19.89 -14.66 -13.16
CA GLN A 125 19.73 -16.11 -13.21
C GLN A 125 18.55 -16.49 -12.30
N LEU A 126 17.69 -17.36 -12.79
CA LEU A 126 16.63 -17.99 -12.01
C LEU A 126 16.93 -19.49 -11.89
N PRO A 127 16.60 -20.14 -10.76
CA PRO A 127 16.67 -21.58 -10.67
C PRO A 127 15.74 -22.21 -11.71
N PRO A 128 16.14 -23.35 -12.33
CA PRO A 128 15.23 -24.06 -13.22
C PRO A 128 13.99 -24.50 -12.46
N SER A 129 12.81 -24.07 -12.94
CA SER A 129 11.52 -24.46 -12.36
C SER A 129 11.18 -25.88 -12.75
N PRO A 130 10.83 -26.77 -11.80
CA PRO A 130 10.33 -28.10 -12.12
C PRO A 130 8.94 -28.10 -12.79
N LEU A 131 8.24 -26.97 -12.72
CA LEU A 131 6.94 -26.72 -13.36
C LEU A 131 7.12 -25.97 -14.69
N ALA A 132 8.22 -26.21 -15.41
CA ALA A 132 8.55 -25.51 -16.64
C ALA A 132 7.35 -25.45 -17.59
N ASN A 133 6.64 -24.33 -17.56
CA ASN A 133 5.84 -23.89 -18.68
C ASN A 133 6.82 -23.77 -19.87
N PRO A 134 6.58 -24.42 -21.03
CA PRO A 134 7.51 -24.39 -22.16
C PRO A 134 7.64 -23.00 -22.82
N LEU A 135 6.92 -21.99 -22.32
CA LEU A 135 7.11 -20.61 -22.77
C LEU A 135 8.49 -20.11 -22.30
N PRO A 136 9.27 -19.50 -23.18
CA PRO A 136 10.57 -18.98 -22.83
C PRO A 136 10.42 -17.99 -21.66
N ASP A 137 11.19 -18.24 -20.58
CA ASP A 137 11.32 -17.32 -19.47
C ASP A 137 12.12 -16.11 -19.94
N CYS A 138 11.44 -15.02 -20.25
CA CYS A 138 12.07 -13.77 -20.72
C CYS A 138 12.88 -13.05 -19.62
N VAL A 139 12.99 -13.61 -18.44
CA VAL A 139 13.73 -13.09 -17.30
C VAL A 139 15.09 -13.75 -17.16
N SER A 140 15.12 -15.10 -17.11
CA SER A 140 16.38 -15.83 -16.89
C SER A 140 17.33 -15.66 -18.07
N GLY A 141 18.59 -15.26 -17.78
CA GLY A 141 19.59 -14.97 -18.80
C GLY A 141 19.51 -13.56 -19.39
N ALA A 142 18.56 -12.73 -19.00
CA ALA A 142 18.55 -11.32 -19.37
C ALA A 142 19.83 -10.62 -18.89
N LYS A 143 20.34 -9.69 -19.71
CA LYS A 143 21.48 -8.85 -19.33
C LYS A 143 20.96 -7.57 -18.68
N LEU A 144 21.38 -7.32 -17.45
CA LEU A 144 21.03 -6.15 -16.67
C LEU A 144 22.18 -5.16 -16.63
N THR A 145 21.86 -3.88 -16.59
CA THR A 145 22.81 -2.78 -16.40
C THR A 145 22.30 -1.84 -15.33
N LEU A 146 23.09 -1.51 -14.33
CA LEU A 146 22.79 -0.44 -13.42
C LEU A 146 22.97 0.89 -14.17
N ALA A 147 21.85 1.45 -14.66
CA ALA A 147 21.87 2.54 -15.63
C ALA A 147 22.00 3.91 -14.98
N ALA A 148 21.40 4.11 -13.80
CA ALA A 148 21.41 5.40 -13.10
C ALA A 148 21.28 5.24 -11.58
N ARG A 149 21.71 6.30 -10.87
CA ARG A 149 21.51 6.55 -9.43
C ARG A 149 21.11 8.00 -9.24
N GLU A 150 20.62 8.30 -8.04
CA GLU A 150 20.23 9.67 -7.66
C GLU A 150 19.12 10.28 -8.54
N GLU A 151 18.35 9.44 -9.21
CA GLU A 151 17.15 9.91 -9.91
C GLU A 151 16.03 10.24 -8.89
N SER A 152 15.14 11.15 -9.25
CA SER A 152 13.84 11.34 -8.59
C SER A 152 12.75 10.75 -9.45
N LEU A 153 11.79 10.05 -8.84
CA LEU A 153 10.68 9.46 -9.55
C LEU A 153 9.36 9.63 -8.78
N GLN A 154 8.37 10.18 -9.47
CA GLN A 154 7.00 10.30 -9.00
C GLN A 154 6.18 9.10 -9.45
N VAL A 155 5.56 8.39 -8.50
CA VAL A 155 4.57 7.33 -8.73
C VAL A 155 3.37 7.56 -7.80
N PRO A 156 2.24 6.87 -7.98
CA PRO A 156 1.07 7.06 -7.10
C PRO A 156 1.36 6.89 -5.60
N ALA A 157 2.29 6.00 -5.22
CA ALA A 157 2.70 5.82 -3.82
C ALA A 157 3.53 6.98 -3.23
N GLY A 158 3.93 7.96 -4.05
CA GLY A 158 4.68 9.14 -3.62
C GLY A 158 5.81 9.55 -4.54
N GLU A 159 6.56 10.57 -4.12
CA GLU A 159 7.80 11.00 -4.75
C GLU A 159 8.98 10.37 -4.02
N PHE A 160 9.89 9.78 -4.78
CA PHE A 160 11.06 9.08 -4.27
C PHE A 160 12.34 9.69 -4.81
N GLU A 161 13.28 9.98 -3.92
CA GLU A 161 14.62 10.45 -4.25
C GLU A 161 15.64 9.30 -4.17
N HIS A 162 16.83 9.52 -4.73
CA HIS A 162 17.92 8.54 -4.74
C HIS A 162 17.53 7.21 -5.38
N VAL A 163 16.67 7.26 -6.38
CA VAL A 163 16.20 6.08 -7.09
C VAL A 163 17.31 5.49 -7.93
N VAL A 164 17.41 4.17 -7.92
CA VAL A 164 18.31 3.39 -8.77
C VAL A 164 17.53 2.82 -9.94
N ARG A 165 18.02 3.00 -11.17
CA ARG A 165 17.47 2.40 -12.38
C ARG A 165 18.34 1.27 -12.88
N VAL A 166 17.67 0.14 -13.17
CA VAL A 166 18.27 -1.04 -13.80
C VAL A 166 17.63 -1.25 -15.17
N ASP A 167 18.40 -1.16 -16.22
CA ASP A 167 17.96 -1.43 -17.59
C ASP A 167 18.20 -2.90 -17.94
N TRP A 168 17.28 -3.47 -18.69
CA TRP A 168 17.25 -4.88 -19.06
C TRP A 168 17.39 -5.08 -20.57
N VAL A 169 18.08 -6.10 -20.96
CA VAL A 169 18.08 -6.65 -22.32
C VAL A 169 17.55 -8.08 -22.21
N SER A 170 16.27 -8.26 -22.55
CA SER A 170 15.58 -9.55 -22.50
C SER A 170 16.17 -10.53 -23.53
N PRO A 171 16.24 -11.84 -23.22
CA PRO A 171 16.54 -12.86 -24.22
C PRO A 171 15.38 -13.12 -25.20
N CYS A 172 14.18 -12.62 -24.90
CA CYS A 172 13.01 -12.72 -25.79
C CYS A 172 12.95 -11.54 -26.75
N VAL A 173 12.50 -11.81 -27.97
CA VAL A 173 12.18 -10.77 -28.95
C VAL A 173 10.79 -10.21 -28.63
N ASP A 174 10.64 -8.89 -28.58
CA ASP A 174 9.37 -8.17 -28.38
C ASP A 174 8.63 -8.50 -27.06
N ALA A 175 9.35 -8.99 -26.05
CA ALA A 175 8.78 -9.26 -24.74
C ALA A 175 9.82 -9.21 -23.61
N GLY A 176 9.39 -8.86 -22.41
CA GLY A 176 10.18 -8.90 -21.19
C GLY A 176 10.33 -7.54 -20.51
N ILE A 177 11.06 -7.53 -19.40
CA ILE A 177 11.33 -6.32 -18.64
C ILE A 177 12.32 -5.44 -19.42
N VAL A 178 12.05 -4.15 -19.48
CA VAL A 178 12.89 -3.13 -20.13
C VAL A 178 13.67 -2.33 -19.08
N SER A 179 13.00 -1.89 -18.03
CA SER A 179 13.62 -1.12 -16.95
C SER A 179 12.89 -1.30 -15.64
N GLU A 180 13.63 -1.20 -14.54
CA GLU A 180 13.11 -1.22 -13.18
C GLU A 180 13.74 -0.10 -12.36
N TRP A 181 12.92 0.51 -11.47
CA TRP A 181 13.33 1.58 -10.57
C TRP A 181 13.12 1.16 -9.12
N PHE A 182 14.17 1.33 -8.34
CA PHE A 182 14.19 0.95 -6.92
C PHE A 182 14.45 2.17 -6.04
N ALA A 183 13.60 2.36 -5.03
CA ALA A 183 13.78 3.41 -4.03
C ALA A 183 14.33 2.84 -2.71
N PRO A 184 15.21 3.59 -2.00
CA PRO A 184 15.79 3.14 -0.75
C PRO A 184 14.72 2.99 0.33
N GLY A 185 14.74 1.87 1.07
CA GLY A 185 13.77 1.52 2.10
C GLY A 185 12.40 1.07 1.59
N VAL A 186 12.18 1.12 0.26
CA VAL A 186 10.90 0.78 -0.38
C VAL A 186 11.01 -0.44 -1.28
N GLY A 187 12.06 -0.53 -2.09
CA GLY A 187 12.20 -1.57 -3.11
C GLY A 187 11.73 -1.09 -4.48
N LEU A 188 11.19 -1.99 -5.27
CA LEU A 188 10.66 -1.70 -6.60
C LEU A 188 9.52 -0.67 -6.51
N ILE A 189 9.60 0.40 -7.31
CA ILE A 189 8.55 1.43 -7.40
C ILE A 189 7.98 1.58 -8.81
N ARG A 190 8.71 1.10 -9.83
CA ARG A 190 8.24 1.06 -11.22
C ARG A 190 8.95 -0.06 -11.98
N ARG A 191 8.20 -0.71 -12.87
CA ARG A 191 8.70 -1.67 -13.87
C ARG A 191 8.06 -1.37 -15.20
N ASP A 192 8.88 -1.25 -16.23
CA ASP A 192 8.44 -1.16 -17.61
C ASP A 192 8.73 -2.49 -18.31
N GLU A 193 7.74 -3.01 -19.03
CA GLU A 193 7.80 -4.28 -19.76
C GLU A 193 7.43 -4.02 -21.23
N GLU A 194 8.16 -4.63 -22.13
CA GLU A 194 7.80 -4.67 -23.54
C GLU A 194 6.85 -5.83 -23.82
N SER A 195 5.88 -5.58 -24.67
CA SER A 195 4.96 -6.59 -25.18
C SER A 195 4.62 -6.31 -26.63
N ILE A 196 4.02 -7.26 -27.32
CA ILE A 196 3.54 -7.09 -28.71
C ILE A 196 2.57 -5.90 -28.88
N ALA A 197 1.97 -5.42 -27.80
CA ALA A 197 1.08 -4.25 -27.77
C ALA A 197 1.80 -2.94 -27.42
N GLY A 198 3.13 -2.97 -27.29
CA GLY A 198 3.97 -1.85 -26.84
C GLY A 198 4.39 -1.95 -25.37
N VAL A 199 4.98 -0.86 -24.87
CA VAL A 199 5.47 -0.80 -23.49
C VAL A 199 4.32 -0.70 -22.51
N VAL A 200 4.38 -1.53 -21.47
CA VAL A 200 3.43 -1.59 -20.35
C VAL A 200 4.18 -1.19 -19.09
N SER A 201 3.65 -0.22 -18.34
CA SER A 201 4.24 0.22 -17.09
C SER A 201 3.46 -0.31 -15.90
N SER A 202 4.18 -0.84 -14.92
CA SER A 202 3.67 -1.14 -13.59
C SER A 202 4.24 -0.13 -12.61
N VAL A 203 3.39 0.62 -11.91
CA VAL A 203 3.78 1.67 -10.96
C VAL A 203 3.27 1.34 -9.56
N LEU A 204 4.06 1.62 -8.54
CA LEU A 204 3.70 1.37 -7.16
C LEU A 204 2.51 2.23 -6.74
N LEU A 205 1.42 1.58 -6.31
CA LEU A 205 0.24 2.20 -5.73
C LEU A 205 0.34 2.28 -4.21
N HIS A 206 0.76 1.16 -3.62
CA HIS A 206 0.71 0.95 -2.18
C HIS A 206 1.83 0.01 -1.75
N ALA A 207 2.39 0.23 -0.56
CA ALA A 207 3.31 -0.71 0.06
C ALA A 207 3.13 -0.74 1.58
N GLU A 208 3.19 -1.93 2.15
CA GLU A 208 3.30 -2.19 3.59
C GLU A 208 4.73 -2.63 3.87
N LEU A 209 5.49 -1.86 4.66
CA LEU A 209 6.93 -2.06 4.85
C LEU A 209 7.27 -2.00 6.34
N GLY A 210 7.29 -3.14 7.00
CA GLY A 210 7.48 -3.22 8.44
C GLY A 210 6.34 -2.50 9.19
N ASP A 211 6.68 -1.38 9.85
CA ASP A 211 5.70 -0.58 10.59
C ASP A 211 5.20 0.64 9.78
N GLY A 212 5.60 0.74 8.51
CA GLY A 212 5.27 1.84 7.62
C GLY A 212 4.37 1.43 6.46
N VAL A 213 3.50 2.33 6.05
CA VAL A 213 2.61 2.18 4.89
C VAL A 213 2.88 3.31 3.92
N LEU A 214 2.89 3.02 2.63
CA LEU A 214 2.95 4.00 1.55
C LEU A 214 1.63 3.96 0.75
N PRO A 215 1.14 5.10 0.25
CA PRO A 215 1.73 6.43 0.41
C PRO A 215 1.85 6.81 1.88
N ARG A 216 2.88 7.56 2.22
CA ARG A 216 2.97 8.20 3.54
C ARG A 216 1.91 9.29 3.58
N ALA A 217 0.70 8.87 3.83
CA ALA A 217 -0.29 9.82 4.26
C ALA A 217 0.19 10.42 5.58
N GLY A 218 0.10 11.73 5.72
CA GLY A 218 0.36 12.39 7.00
C GLY A 218 -0.65 12.03 8.09
N TYR A 219 -1.36 10.90 7.91
CA TYR A 219 -2.35 10.36 8.84
C TYR A 219 -2.15 8.85 9.05
N VAL A 220 -2.66 8.37 10.17
CA VAL A 220 -2.79 6.94 10.50
C VAL A 220 -4.27 6.58 10.43
N THR A 221 -4.60 5.50 9.74
CA THR A 221 -5.98 5.00 9.65
C THR A 221 -6.09 3.71 10.45
N THR A 222 -7.09 3.63 11.31
CA THR A 222 -7.37 2.47 12.16
C THR A 222 -8.80 2.04 11.98
N LEU A 223 -9.02 0.75 11.69
CA LEU A 223 -10.33 0.12 11.66
C LEU A 223 -10.51 -0.71 12.95
N SER A 224 -11.48 -0.32 13.77
CA SER A 224 -11.87 -1.04 14.98
C SER A 224 -13.23 -1.64 14.79
N LEU A 225 -13.35 -2.96 14.91
CA LEU A 225 -14.61 -3.68 14.86
C LEU A 225 -15.08 -4.02 16.28
N GLU A 226 -16.38 -3.97 16.55
CA GLU A 226 -16.95 -4.37 17.85
C GLU A 226 -16.81 -5.88 18.11
N SER A 227 -16.79 -6.68 17.04
CA SER A 227 -16.53 -8.13 17.09
C SER A 227 -15.74 -8.58 15.88
N SER A 228 -14.94 -9.62 16.05
CA SER A 228 -14.28 -10.34 14.96
C SER A 228 -14.99 -11.66 14.60
N ALA A 229 -16.01 -12.07 15.39
CA ALA A 229 -16.77 -13.29 15.15
C ALA A 229 -18.27 -13.00 15.13
N TYR A 230 -18.95 -13.48 14.12
CA TYR A 230 -20.37 -13.25 13.87
C TYR A 230 -21.09 -14.60 13.67
N VAL A 231 -22.25 -14.75 14.31
CA VAL A 231 -23.03 -15.98 14.23
C VAL A 231 -24.37 -15.69 13.55
N ASN A 232 -24.63 -16.36 12.43
CA ASN A 232 -25.93 -16.38 11.80
C ASN A 232 -26.87 -17.29 12.60
N SER A 233 -27.93 -16.75 13.18
CA SER A 233 -28.96 -17.55 13.84
C SER A 233 -30.01 -18.00 12.83
N LEU A 234 -30.13 -19.31 12.64
CA LEU A 234 -31.16 -19.91 11.78
C LEU A 234 -32.56 -19.89 12.44
N MET A 235 -32.62 -19.78 13.76
CA MET A 235 -33.87 -19.54 14.45
C MET A 235 -34.08 -18.03 14.64
N PRO A 236 -35.20 -17.44 14.16
CA PRO A 236 -35.51 -16.08 14.54
C PRO A 236 -35.78 -16.09 16.05
N PRO A 237 -34.93 -15.45 16.89
CA PRO A 237 -35.41 -15.02 18.17
C PRO A 237 -36.66 -14.17 17.87
N SER A 238 -37.64 -14.13 18.75
CA SER A 238 -38.87 -13.36 18.62
C SER A 238 -38.64 -11.84 18.54
N GLY A 239 -37.72 -11.42 17.65
CA GLY A 239 -37.26 -10.07 17.36
C GLY A 239 -36.80 -9.94 15.91
N PRO A 240 -36.60 -8.74 15.37
CA PRO A 240 -36.37 -8.50 13.97
C PRO A 240 -35.01 -9.10 13.51
N SER A 241 -35.07 -10.12 12.68
CA SER A 241 -34.05 -10.79 11.87
C SER A 241 -32.75 -11.23 12.61
N GLY A 242 -32.51 -12.55 12.69
CA GLY A 242 -31.29 -13.18 13.22
C GLY A 242 -30.02 -12.97 12.37
N VAL A 243 -29.97 -11.94 11.53
CA VAL A 243 -28.77 -11.57 10.76
C VAL A 243 -27.89 -10.67 11.63
N PRO A 244 -26.61 -11.05 11.84
CA PRO A 244 -25.71 -10.26 12.65
C PRO A 244 -25.43 -8.88 12.01
N THR A 245 -25.17 -7.91 12.85
CA THR A 245 -24.80 -6.55 12.45
C THR A 245 -23.30 -6.38 12.62
N LEU A 246 -22.59 -6.02 11.56
CA LEU A 246 -21.23 -5.53 11.64
C LEU A 246 -21.26 -4.08 12.12
N ALA A 247 -20.62 -3.82 13.23
CA ALA A 247 -20.45 -2.47 13.77
C ALA A 247 -18.98 -2.20 14.05
N GLY A 248 -18.57 -0.94 13.87
CA GLY A 248 -17.20 -0.53 14.09
C GLY A 248 -16.99 0.96 13.85
N THR A 249 -15.74 1.36 13.90
CA THR A 249 -15.30 2.73 13.64
C THR A 249 -14.09 2.74 12.73
N LEU A 250 -14.07 3.66 11.77
CA LEU A 250 -12.85 4.07 11.06
C LEU A 250 -12.35 5.35 11.73
N ALA A 251 -11.16 5.28 12.32
CA ALA A 251 -10.48 6.43 12.89
C ALA A 251 -9.31 6.83 12.00
N VAL A 252 -9.19 8.14 11.74
CA VAL A 252 -8.07 8.74 11.00
C VAL A 252 -7.47 9.81 11.90
N ALA A 253 -6.17 9.69 12.20
CA ALA A 253 -5.45 10.64 13.04
C ALA A 253 -4.24 11.19 12.29
N SER A 254 -3.91 12.47 12.47
CA SER A 254 -2.68 13.05 11.95
C SER A 254 -1.47 12.39 12.62
N ARG A 255 -0.39 12.21 11.87
CA ARG A 255 0.94 11.97 12.44
C ARG A 255 1.46 13.27 13.05
N ALA A 256 2.08 13.19 14.21
CA ALA A 256 2.30 14.28 15.17
C ALA A 256 2.95 15.57 14.66
N ASP A 257 3.45 15.64 13.43
CA ASP A 257 4.24 16.77 12.93
C ASP A 257 3.70 17.40 11.62
N GLU A 258 2.54 16.97 11.12
CA GLU A 258 2.03 17.47 9.84
C GLU A 258 0.64 18.08 9.99
N SER A 259 0.51 19.35 9.58
CA SER A 259 -0.79 20.01 9.42
C SER A 259 -1.42 19.52 8.12
N ILE A 260 -2.31 18.54 8.23
CA ILE A 260 -3.02 17.95 7.10
C ILE A 260 -4.50 18.23 7.25
N ALA A 261 -5.14 18.57 6.13
CA ALA A 261 -6.59 18.65 6.03
C ALA A 261 -7.10 17.62 5.03
N LEU A 262 -8.15 16.88 5.40
CA LEU A 262 -8.87 16.00 4.49
C LEU A 262 -10.04 16.75 3.86
N ALA A 263 -10.11 16.76 2.52
CA ALA A 263 -11.19 17.37 1.80
C ALA A 263 -12.25 16.34 1.37
N PHE A 264 -13.52 16.65 1.55
CA PHE A 264 -14.66 15.82 1.19
C PHE A 264 -15.51 16.48 0.10
N THR A 265 -16.15 15.67 -0.74
CA THR A 265 -17.06 16.18 -1.79
C THR A 265 -18.45 16.52 -1.24
N GLY A 266 -18.74 16.18 -0.03
CA GLY A 266 -20.01 16.34 0.67
C GLY A 266 -19.93 15.87 2.11
N CYS A 267 -20.69 14.84 2.45
CA CYS A 267 -20.64 14.23 3.79
C CYS A 267 -19.28 13.56 4.03
N ARG A 268 -18.86 13.57 5.29
CA ARG A 268 -17.77 12.72 5.76
C ARG A 268 -18.30 11.30 5.86
N SER A 269 -17.95 10.47 4.91
CA SER A 269 -18.46 9.12 4.79
C SER A 269 -17.35 8.10 4.60
N VAL A 270 -17.65 6.87 4.94
CA VAL A 270 -16.79 5.72 4.78
C VAL A 270 -17.49 4.68 3.90
N SER A 271 -16.79 4.21 2.90
CA SER A 271 -17.20 3.07 2.07
C SER A 271 -16.66 1.79 2.68
N ILE A 272 -17.54 0.84 2.96
CA ILE A 272 -17.18 -0.46 3.53
C ILE A 272 -17.39 -1.54 2.49
N SER A 273 -16.39 -2.39 2.30
CA SER A 273 -16.48 -3.58 1.46
C SER A 273 -16.13 -4.81 2.29
N VAL A 274 -16.94 -5.85 2.18
CA VAL A 274 -16.64 -7.17 2.74
C VAL A 274 -16.28 -8.09 1.59
N LEU A 275 -15.08 -8.67 1.67
CA LEU A 275 -14.51 -9.52 0.62
C LEU A 275 -14.40 -10.96 1.13
N ASN A 276 -14.72 -11.93 0.26
CA ASN A 276 -14.50 -13.36 0.53
C ASN A 276 -13.00 -13.72 0.39
N GLU A 277 -12.65 -14.98 0.64
CA GLU A 277 -11.28 -15.49 0.50
C GLU A 277 -10.72 -15.39 -0.93
N ALA A 278 -11.58 -15.33 -1.95
CA ALA A 278 -11.16 -15.11 -3.33
C ALA A 278 -10.90 -13.62 -3.65
N GLY A 279 -11.12 -12.71 -2.69
CA GLY A 279 -10.97 -11.27 -2.87
C GLY A 279 -12.17 -10.61 -3.57
N GLU A 280 -13.29 -11.33 -3.76
CA GLU A 280 -14.50 -10.80 -4.37
C GLU A 280 -15.35 -10.05 -3.35
N THR A 281 -15.83 -8.88 -3.70
CA THR A 281 -16.74 -8.09 -2.84
C THR A 281 -18.11 -8.75 -2.78
N VAL A 282 -18.47 -9.26 -1.61
CA VAL A 282 -19.77 -9.90 -1.33
C VAL A 282 -20.79 -8.97 -0.72
N LEU A 283 -20.34 -7.87 -0.12
CA LEU A 283 -21.16 -6.84 0.49
C LEU A 283 -20.46 -5.49 0.36
N SER A 284 -21.23 -4.45 0.00
CA SER A 284 -20.80 -3.06 0.06
C SER A 284 -21.83 -2.25 0.86
N ALA A 285 -21.34 -1.40 1.73
CA ALA A 285 -22.15 -0.50 2.53
C ALA A 285 -21.46 0.87 2.65
N ARG A 286 -22.21 1.88 3.07
CA ARG A 286 -21.71 3.22 3.33
C ARG A 286 -22.14 3.66 4.71
N GLY A 287 -21.19 4.13 5.50
CA GLY A 287 -21.43 4.79 6.77
C GLY A 287 -21.16 6.30 6.65
N ASP A 288 -21.77 7.08 7.52
CA ASP A 288 -21.48 8.51 7.66
C ASP A 288 -21.46 8.89 9.15
N ASP A 289 -20.95 10.08 9.45
CA ASP A 289 -20.84 10.59 10.82
C ASP A 289 -22.18 11.14 11.37
N GLY A 290 -23.31 10.86 10.71
CA GLY A 290 -24.63 11.37 11.10
C GLY A 290 -24.79 12.87 10.86
N GLY A 291 -23.81 13.54 10.26
CA GLY A 291 -23.88 14.93 9.86
C GLY A 291 -24.84 15.13 8.68
N CYS A 292 -25.39 16.33 8.57
CA CYS A 292 -26.39 16.67 7.56
C CYS A 292 -25.84 16.51 6.13
N CYS A 293 -26.16 15.41 5.46
CA CYS A 293 -25.73 15.09 4.10
C CYS A 293 -26.33 16.00 2.99
N THR A 294 -26.99 17.08 3.35
CA THR A 294 -27.56 18.08 2.41
C THR A 294 -26.58 19.19 2.03
N CYS A 295 -25.41 19.25 2.64
CA CYS A 295 -24.41 20.27 2.36
C CYS A 295 -23.73 19.99 1.02
N ARG A 296 -24.06 20.78 -0.01
CA ARG A 296 -23.38 20.79 -1.31
C ARG A 296 -22.00 21.45 -1.29
N THR A 297 -21.60 22.02 -0.15
CA THR A 297 -20.30 22.67 0.03
C THR A 297 -19.24 21.66 0.41
N PRO A 298 -18.03 21.79 -0.15
CA PRO A 298 -16.88 21.00 0.28
C PRO A 298 -16.65 21.15 1.79
N VAL A 299 -16.43 20.06 2.46
CA VAL A 299 -16.09 20.02 3.90
C VAL A 299 -14.62 19.62 4.01
N GLU A 300 -13.89 20.36 4.82
CA GLU A 300 -12.51 20.01 5.21
C GLU A 300 -12.48 19.60 6.66
N TRP A 301 -11.68 18.60 6.97
CA TRP A 301 -11.36 18.19 8.33
C TRP A 301 -9.91 18.57 8.63
N ASP A 302 -9.73 19.45 9.59
CA ASP A 302 -8.42 19.81 10.13
C ASP A 302 -8.16 18.97 11.38
N PHE A 303 -7.06 18.22 11.38
CA PHE A 303 -6.64 17.38 12.51
C PHE A 303 -6.24 18.18 13.76
N GLY A 304 -6.11 19.48 13.71
CA GLY A 304 -6.03 20.34 14.89
C GLY A 304 -7.23 20.21 15.83
N HIS A 305 -8.37 19.67 15.32
CA HIS A 305 -9.57 19.35 16.11
C HIS A 305 -9.54 17.93 16.69
N GLY A 306 -8.49 17.16 16.48
CA GLY A 306 -8.35 15.77 16.89
C GLY A 306 -8.62 14.76 15.77
N PRO A 307 -8.61 13.46 16.08
CA PRO A 307 -8.84 12.41 15.08
C PRO A 307 -10.26 12.49 14.51
N LEU A 308 -10.39 12.23 13.22
CA LEU A 308 -11.68 11.99 12.59
C LEU A 308 -12.11 10.57 12.90
N VAL A 309 -13.29 10.39 13.51
CA VAL A 309 -13.85 9.08 13.85
C VAL A 309 -15.21 8.94 13.20
N ILE A 310 -15.38 7.94 12.33
CA ILE A 310 -16.63 7.66 11.64
C ILE A 310 -17.14 6.29 12.08
N PRO A 311 -18.22 6.24 12.87
CA PRO A 311 -18.87 4.98 13.21
C PRO A 311 -19.66 4.44 12.01
N PHE A 312 -19.80 3.13 11.94
CA PHE A 312 -20.65 2.47 10.96
C PHE A 312 -21.31 1.24 11.57
N HIS A 313 -22.47 0.90 11.04
CA HIS A 313 -23.16 -0.34 11.35
C HIS A 313 -24.06 -0.76 10.17
N PHE A 314 -24.05 -2.05 9.83
CA PHE A 314 -24.90 -2.60 8.78
C PHE A 314 -25.06 -4.12 8.94
N LYS A 315 -26.10 -4.67 8.36
CA LYS A 315 -26.36 -6.10 8.41
C LYS A 315 -25.41 -6.86 7.49
N LEU A 316 -24.89 -7.99 7.96
CA LEU A 316 -24.06 -8.90 7.18
C LEU A 316 -24.90 -9.75 6.21
N THR A 317 -25.47 -9.08 5.21
CA THR A 317 -26.27 -9.71 4.14
C THR A 317 -25.68 -9.46 2.78
N THR A 318 -25.83 -10.41 1.87
CA THR A 318 -25.55 -10.20 0.45
C THR A 318 -26.44 -9.10 -0.14
N ALA A 319 -26.15 -8.67 -1.36
CA ALA A 319 -27.00 -7.72 -2.11
C ALA A 319 -28.46 -8.23 -2.29
N LYS A 320 -28.69 -9.53 -2.15
CA LYS A 320 -30.04 -10.15 -2.22
C LYS A 320 -30.74 -10.18 -0.86
N GLY A 321 -30.10 -9.71 0.22
CA GLY A 321 -30.63 -9.74 1.57
C GLY A 321 -30.45 -11.07 2.32
N GLU A 322 -29.72 -12.01 1.73
CA GLU A 322 -29.39 -13.30 2.35
C GLU A 322 -28.22 -13.14 3.32
N PRO A 323 -28.15 -13.84 4.46
CA PRO A 323 -27.00 -13.87 5.34
C PRO A 323 -25.74 -14.27 4.59
N LEU A 324 -24.57 -13.77 4.99
CA LEU A 324 -23.30 -14.23 4.46
C LEU A 324 -23.11 -15.72 4.82
N ALA A 325 -22.50 -16.48 3.91
CA ALA A 325 -22.15 -17.88 4.17
C ALA A 325 -21.10 -17.98 5.29
N ASP A 326 -20.96 -19.18 5.87
CA ASP A 326 -19.90 -19.46 6.82
C ASP A 326 -18.53 -19.30 6.14
N GLY A 327 -17.60 -18.63 6.81
CA GLY A 327 -16.27 -18.39 6.27
C GLY A 327 -15.56 -17.20 6.89
N ARG A 328 -14.34 -17.00 6.42
CA ARG A 328 -13.52 -15.85 6.78
C ARG A 328 -13.66 -14.76 5.72
N TYR A 329 -13.78 -13.52 6.18
CA TYR A 329 -13.96 -12.36 5.32
C TYR A 329 -12.99 -11.25 5.71
N ALA A 330 -12.51 -10.52 4.71
CA ALA A 330 -11.81 -9.26 4.95
C ALA A 330 -12.80 -8.09 4.89
N VAL A 331 -12.78 -7.23 5.89
CA VAL A 331 -13.51 -5.97 5.91
C VAL A 331 -12.55 -4.86 5.54
N SER A 332 -12.82 -4.15 4.45
CA SER A 332 -12.06 -2.98 4.02
C SER A 332 -12.93 -1.73 4.22
N ALA A 333 -12.42 -0.76 4.96
CA ALA A 333 -13.05 0.53 5.17
C ALA A 333 -12.22 1.63 4.51
N THR A 334 -12.82 2.43 3.65
CA THR A 334 -12.15 3.52 2.90
C THR A 334 -12.90 4.82 3.12
N LEU A 335 -12.19 5.87 3.51
CA LEU A 335 -12.76 7.19 3.69
C LEU A 335 -13.03 7.85 2.32
N ASP A 336 -14.24 8.38 2.12
CA ASP A 336 -14.64 9.00 0.84
C ASP A 336 -14.14 10.45 0.74
N THR A 337 -12.81 10.63 0.64
CA THR A 337 -12.18 11.93 0.39
C THR A 337 -12.21 12.30 -1.09
N ARG A 338 -11.82 13.55 -1.41
CA ARG A 338 -11.63 14.01 -2.80
C ARG A 338 -10.41 13.40 -3.46
N ASP A 339 -9.50 12.85 -2.67
CA ASP A 339 -8.31 12.23 -3.21
C ASP A 339 -8.69 11.04 -4.10
N ALA A 340 -7.86 10.80 -5.10
CA ALA A 340 -8.01 9.62 -5.93
C ALA A 340 -7.67 8.36 -5.11
N GLU A 341 -8.34 7.24 -5.37
CA GLU A 341 -7.81 5.96 -4.95
C GLU A 341 -6.43 5.76 -5.62
N PRO A 342 -5.41 5.27 -4.92
CA PRO A 342 -5.39 4.66 -3.58
C PRO A 342 -5.01 5.63 -2.44
N LEU A 343 -4.97 6.94 -2.68
CA LEU A 343 -4.55 7.95 -1.67
C LEU A 343 -5.57 8.15 -0.56
N ARG A 344 -6.75 7.53 -0.64
CA ARG A 344 -7.79 7.64 0.37
C ARG A 344 -7.41 6.91 1.66
N PRO A 345 -7.68 7.50 2.84
CA PRO A 345 -7.52 6.80 4.10
C PRO A 345 -8.30 5.49 4.10
N ALA A 346 -7.61 4.37 4.27
CA ALA A 346 -8.24 3.05 4.30
C ALA A 346 -7.59 2.17 5.36
N ALA A 347 -8.37 1.23 5.91
CA ALA A 347 -7.88 0.20 6.81
C ALA A 347 -8.65 -1.11 6.60
N ARG A 348 -8.05 -2.23 6.99
CA ARG A 348 -8.62 -3.57 6.84
C ARG A 348 -8.65 -4.31 8.18
N ALA A 349 -9.63 -5.17 8.32
CA ALA A 349 -9.75 -6.11 9.44
C ALA A 349 -10.32 -7.43 8.93
N THR A 350 -10.19 -8.49 9.71
CA THR A 350 -10.75 -9.81 9.36
C THR A 350 -11.89 -10.16 10.30
N ILE A 351 -12.94 -10.79 9.78
CA ILE A 351 -14.05 -11.34 10.54
C ILE A 351 -14.28 -12.80 10.17
N ASP A 352 -14.75 -13.59 11.13
CA ASP A 352 -15.22 -14.95 10.92
C ASP A 352 -16.76 -14.97 11.05
N VAL A 353 -17.44 -15.56 10.08
CA VAL A 353 -18.90 -15.76 10.07
C VAL A 353 -19.18 -17.24 10.19
N SER A 354 -20.08 -17.63 11.08
CA SER A 354 -20.52 -19.02 11.26
C SER A 354 -22.02 -19.08 11.47
N SER A 355 -22.63 -20.22 11.14
CA SER A 355 -24.04 -20.49 11.41
C SER A 355 -24.17 -21.38 12.63
N THR A 356 -25.16 -21.12 13.48
CA THR A 356 -25.57 -22.10 14.50
C THR A 356 -26.43 -23.16 13.83
N HIS A 357 -25.97 -24.39 13.84
CA HIS A 357 -26.74 -25.58 13.43
C HIS A 357 -27.68 -26.04 14.52
#